data_df824cde255020ad8f05cb2c09b5f5a9
#
_entry.id   df824cde255020ad8f05cb2c09b5f5a9
#
_cell.length_a   1.000
_cell.length_b   1.000
_cell.length_c   1.000
_cell.angle_alpha   90.00
_cell.angle_beta   90.00
_cell.angle_gamma   90.00
#
_symmetry.space_group_name_H-M   'P 1'
#
loop_
_entity.id
_entity.type
_entity.pdbx_description
1 polymer ?
#
loop_
_entity_poly.entity_id
_entity_poly.type
_entity_poly.pdbx_seq_one_letter_code
_entity_poly.pdbx_strand_id
1 'polypeptide(L)'
;VTEYAYRKRFGTGSKIWDVYDTIDSKIGPTEQSKSLFWFSRSRAVKGAYKMYSREIMGTGPQGEDEPVATIRAGLRSNVLLIRAPNVPVSELGWHVVSHKVDATDAYRMFTLANGSTYQWTTEGKFLEKVKNVGEKESEVRQRIGQVIPAGSVGFNLIVDETEIPREMAITTALASWVDHWNTNLHYGGIYWARQPGQWSWKRD
;
A
#
# COMPACT_ATOMS: atom_id res chain seq x y z
N VAL A 1 -13.14 -8.58 -4.57
CA VAL A 1 -12.44 -7.89 -3.47
C VAL A 1 -11.52 -8.90 -2.80
N THR A 2 -10.24 -8.56 -2.71
CA THR A 2 -9.19 -9.41 -2.12
C THR A 2 -8.68 -8.78 -0.85
N GLU A 3 -8.27 -9.60 0.12
CA GLU A 3 -7.68 -9.14 1.36
C GLU A 3 -6.25 -9.65 1.49
N TYR A 4 -5.32 -8.75 1.82
CA TYR A 4 -3.90 -9.03 2.04
C TYR A 4 -3.50 -8.71 3.47
N ALA A 5 -2.79 -9.64 4.13
CA ALA A 5 -2.25 -9.44 5.46
C ALA A 5 -0.77 -9.03 5.37
N TYR A 6 -0.44 -7.83 5.85
CA TYR A 6 0.94 -7.37 6.01
C TYR A 6 1.42 -7.67 7.42
N ARG A 7 2.50 -8.42 7.53
CA ARG A 7 3.08 -8.79 8.82
C ARG A 7 4.56 -8.44 8.84
N LYS A 8 4.96 -7.71 9.85
CA LYS A 8 6.36 -7.41 10.08
C LYS A 8 7.05 -8.67 10.57
N ARG A 9 8.11 -9.07 9.90
CA ARG A 9 8.90 -10.23 10.32
C ARG A 9 9.64 -9.89 11.63
N PHE A 10 9.42 -10.70 12.66
CA PHE A 10 10.09 -10.55 13.94
C PHE A 10 11.49 -11.17 13.86
N GLY A 11 12.46 -10.49 14.46
CA GLY A 11 13.86 -10.92 14.53
C GLY A 11 14.76 -9.70 14.74
N THR A 12 15.96 -9.92 15.23
CA THR A 12 16.94 -8.87 15.53
C THR A 12 17.23 -8.02 14.28
N GLY A 13 16.66 -6.81 14.26
CA GLY A 13 16.92 -5.83 13.20
C GLY A 13 16.19 -6.03 11.88
N SER A 14 15.31 -7.03 11.77
CA SER A 14 14.58 -7.27 10.54
C SER A 14 13.62 -6.11 10.21
N LYS A 15 13.80 -5.52 9.04
CA LYS A 15 12.94 -4.48 8.46
C LYS A 15 12.23 -5.05 7.24
N ILE A 16 11.74 -6.28 7.39
CA ILE A 16 11.06 -7.04 6.35
C ILE A 16 9.57 -7.03 6.67
N TRP A 17 8.76 -6.85 5.63
CA TRP A 17 7.33 -7.02 5.66
C TRP A 17 6.96 -8.16 4.74
N ASP A 18 6.23 -9.12 5.25
CA ASP A 18 5.66 -10.22 4.47
C ASP A 18 4.20 -9.88 4.15
N VAL A 19 3.76 -10.19 2.93
CA VAL A 19 2.40 -9.97 2.44
C VAL A 19 1.81 -11.32 2.07
N TYR A 20 0.70 -11.68 2.71
CA TYR A 20 -0.01 -12.94 2.53
C TYR A 20 -1.39 -12.67 1.94
N ASP A 21 -1.88 -13.57 1.13
CA ASP A 21 -3.31 -13.64 0.80
C ASP A 21 -4.06 -14.20 2.02
N THR A 22 -5.12 -13.51 2.46
CA THR A 22 -5.88 -13.94 3.63
C THR A 22 -6.82 -15.12 3.35
N ILE A 23 -7.12 -15.39 2.08
CA ILE A 23 -7.88 -16.60 1.71
C ILE A 23 -7.12 -17.84 2.15
N ASP A 24 -5.79 -17.83 2.05
CA ASP A 24 -4.92 -18.89 2.56
C ASP A 24 -4.66 -18.80 4.08
N SER A 25 -4.93 -17.66 4.71
CA SER A 25 -4.58 -17.38 6.10
C SER A 25 -5.63 -17.77 7.14
N LYS A 26 -6.71 -18.48 6.77
CA LYS A 26 -7.55 -19.22 7.74
C LYS A 26 -6.77 -20.30 8.49
N ILE A 27 -5.60 -20.62 8.00
CA ILE A 27 -4.53 -21.32 8.71
C ILE A 27 -3.72 -20.21 9.36
N GLY A 28 -3.78 -20.06 10.71
CA GLY A 28 -2.96 -19.09 11.45
C GLY A 28 -1.50 -19.12 10.97
N PRO A 29 -0.61 -18.20 11.39
CA PRO A 29 0.76 -18.10 10.92
C PRO A 29 1.54 -19.34 11.35
N THR A 30 1.22 -20.47 10.77
CA THR A 30 2.06 -21.65 10.77
C THR A 30 3.22 -21.35 9.82
N GLU A 31 4.41 -21.79 10.17
CA GLU A 31 5.68 -21.61 9.43
C GLU A 31 5.64 -22.01 7.94
N GLN A 32 4.50 -22.44 7.43
CA GLN A 32 4.29 -22.97 6.08
C GLN A 32 3.50 -22.05 5.13
N SER A 33 2.84 -20.98 5.62
CA SER A 33 2.17 -20.04 4.70
C SER A 33 3.22 -19.21 3.98
N LYS A 34 3.40 -19.46 2.70
CA LYS A 34 4.35 -18.69 1.88
C LYS A 34 3.76 -17.30 1.59
N SER A 35 4.46 -16.25 1.97
CA SER A 35 4.07 -14.89 1.56
C SER A 35 4.05 -14.78 0.04
N LEU A 36 3.06 -14.08 -0.53
CA LEU A 36 3.01 -13.77 -1.97
C LEU A 36 4.11 -12.77 -2.35
N PHE A 37 4.30 -11.77 -1.49
CA PHE A 37 5.31 -10.75 -1.63
C PHE A 37 6.03 -10.56 -0.31
N TRP A 38 7.24 -10.01 -0.41
CA TRP A 38 7.91 -9.45 0.76
C TRP A 38 8.62 -8.16 0.42
N PHE A 39 8.70 -7.29 1.40
CA PHE A 39 9.44 -6.05 1.30
C PHE A 39 10.67 -6.10 2.16
N SER A 40 11.81 -5.73 1.61
CA SER A 40 13.07 -5.59 2.34
C SER A 40 13.51 -4.14 2.32
N ARG A 41 13.84 -3.60 3.50
CA ARG A 41 14.37 -2.23 3.58
C ARG A 41 15.76 -2.16 2.98
N SER A 42 15.97 -1.18 2.09
CA SER A 42 17.29 -0.90 1.55
C SER A 42 18.25 -0.45 2.65
N ARG A 43 19.48 -0.97 2.61
CA ARG A 43 20.57 -0.52 3.49
C ARG A 43 21.20 0.75 2.99
N ALA A 44 21.24 0.93 1.66
CA ALA A 44 21.90 2.05 1.01
C ALA A 44 21.07 3.34 1.01
N VAL A 45 19.73 3.24 0.97
CA VAL A 45 18.85 4.40 0.88
C VAL A 45 17.86 4.39 2.05
N LYS A 46 17.93 5.42 2.87
CA LYS A 46 17.00 5.59 4.01
C LYS A 46 15.57 5.75 3.48
N GLY A 47 14.63 4.99 4.08
CA GLY A 47 13.22 5.04 3.71
C GLY A 47 12.86 4.28 2.43
N ALA A 48 13.82 3.61 1.78
CA ALA A 48 13.53 2.79 0.60
C ALA A 48 13.26 1.33 0.98
N TYR A 49 12.27 0.73 0.30
CA TYR A 49 11.91 -0.68 0.41
C TYR A 49 11.87 -1.28 -0.99
N LYS A 50 12.44 -2.47 -1.14
CA LYS A 50 12.36 -3.27 -2.35
C LYS A 50 11.29 -4.34 -2.13
N MET A 51 10.35 -4.45 -3.05
CA MET A 51 9.33 -5.49 -3.09
C MET A 51 9.78 -6.62 -3.99
N TYR A 52 9.61 -7.82 -3.53
CA TYR A 52 9.89 -9.06 -4.27
C TYR A 52 8.61 -9.88 -4.37
N SER A 53 8.44 -10.63 -5.46
CA SER A 53 7.33 -11.54 -5.68
C SER A 53 7.81 -12.98 -5.67
N ARG A 54 7.07 -13.87 -5.04
CA ARG A 54 7.37 -15.31 -5.11
C ARG A 54 7.07 -15.92 -6.46
N GLU A 55 6.17 -15.33 -7.22
CA GLU A 55 5.81 -15.80 -8.56
C GLU A 55 7.00 -15.77 -9.52
N ILE A 56 7.96 -14.87 -9.27
CA ILE A 56 9.14 -14.67 -10.14
C ILE A 56 10.46 -14.76 -9.38
N MET A 57 10.51 -15.60 -8.32
CA MET A 57 11.74 -15.86 -7.58
C MET A 57 12.82 -16.49 -8.50
N GLY A 58 14.06 -16.08 -8.30
CA GLY A 58 15.21 -16.64 -9.00
C GLY A 58 15.25 -16.35 -10.51
N THR A 59 14.49 -15.34 -10.97
CA THR A 59 14.49 -14.96 -12.41
C THR A 59 15.59 -13.99 -12.81
N GLY A 60 16.43 -13.57 -11.87
CA GLY A 60 17.60 -12.74 -12.14
C GLY A 60 18.66 -13.47 -12.95
N PRO A 61 19.62 -12.75 -13.58
CA PRO A 61 20.62 -13.32 -14.48
C PRO A 61 21.51 -14.42 -13.86
N GLN A 62 21.67 -14.42 -12.54
CA GLN A 62 22.44 -15.40 -11.77
C GLN A 62 21.57 -16.26 -10.85
N GLY A 63 20.22 -16.26 -11.08
CA GLY A 63 19.29 -16.95 -10.22
C GLY A 63 18.95 -16.20 -8.91
N GLU A 64 19.38 -14.95 -8.78
CA GLU A 64 19.03 -14.10 -7.65
C GLU A 64 17.58 -13.57 -7.76
N ASP A 65 17.04 -13.15 -6.62
CA ASP A 65 15.75 -12.50 -6.58
C ASP A 65 15.88 -11.04 -7.04
N GLU A 66 15.11 -10.67 -8.06
CA GLU A 66 15.02 -9.29 -8.51
C GLU A 66 13.76 -8.60 -7.94
N PRO A 67 13.87 -7.33 -7.54
CA PRO A 67 12.72 -6.59 -7.05
C PRO A 67 11.72 -6.33 -8.19
N VAL A 68 10.43 -6.54 -7.89
CA VAL A 68 9.31 -6.20 -8.79
C VAL A 68 8.88 -4.75 -8.65
N ALA A 69 9.15 -4.15 -7.49
CA ALA A 69 8.91 -2.75 -7.23
C ALA A 69 9.89 -2.20 -6.19
N THR A 70 10.01 -0.87 -6.17
CA THR A 70 10.74 -0.17 -5.12
C THR A 70 9.86 0.98 -4.61
N ILE A 71 9.79 1.13 -3.30
CA ILE A 71 9.12 2.24 -2.63
C ILE A 71 10.19 3.13 -2.02
N ARG A 72 10.06 4.42 -2.22
CA ARG A 72 10.79 5.44 -1.47
C ARG A 72 9.80 6.24 -0.65
N ALA A 73 9.76 5.97 0.65
CA ALA A 73 8.91 6.69 1.60
C ALA A 73 9.59 7.99 2.04
N GLY A 74 8.81 9.04 2.28
CA GLY A 74 9.26 10.37 2.71
C GLY A 74 8.26 11.46 2.33
N LEU A 75 8.61 12.73 2.49
CA LEU A 75 7.74 13.86 2.15
C LEU A 75 7.19 13.82 0.71
N ARG A 76 7.93 13.17 -0.20
CA ARG A 76 7.46 12.78 -1.52
C ARG A 76 7.72 11.30 -1.66
N SER A 77 6.71 10.49 -1.45
CA SER A 77 6.81 9.07 -1.69
C SER A 77 6.77 8.79 -3.19
N ASN A 78 7.60 7.87 -3.62
CA ASN A 78 7.62 7.41 -4.99
C ASN A 78 7.54 5.88 -5.00
N VAL A 79 6.81 5.35 -5.96
CA VAL A 79 6.75 3.92 -6.26
C VAL A 79 7.33 3.69 -7.64
N LEU A 80 8.29 2.81 -7.76
CA LEU A 80 8.81 2.33 -9.03
C LEU A 80 8.31 0.91 -9.24
N LEU A 81 7.52 0.68 -10.28
CA LEU A 81 7.14 -0.66 -10.73
C LEU A 81 8.13 -1.10 -11.82
N ILE A 82 8.76 -2.26 -11.65
CA ILE A 82 9.84 -2.73 -12.52
C ILE A 82 9.36 -3.90 -13.38
N ARG A 83 8.90 -4.97 -12.73
CA ARG A 83 8.51 -6.23 -13.36
C ARG A 83 7.27 -6.82 -12.69
N ALA A 84 6.32 -5.96 -12.33
CA ALA A 84 5.12 -6.40 -11.64
C ALA A 84 4.26 -7.27 -12.61
N PRO A 85 4.04 -8.57 -12.32
CA PRO A 85 3.48 -9.50 -13.30
C PRO A 85 2.03 -9.19 -13.70
N ASN A 86 1.27 -8.54 -12.82
CA ASN A 86 -0.14 -8.20 -13.05
C ASN A 86 -0.33 -6.72 -13.40
N VAL A 87 0.74 -6.02 -13.74
CA VAL A 87 0.69 -4.60 -14.07
C VAL A 87 0.90 -4.43 -15.57
N PRO A 88 0.04 -3.69 -16.27
CA PRO A 88 0.25 -3.36 -17.67
C PRO A 88 1.61 -2.70 -17.90
N VAL A 89 2.25 -2.99 -19.02
CA VAL A 89 3.56 -2.42 -19.37
C VAL A 89 3.55 -0.89 -19.33
N SER A 90 2.43 -0.27 -19.69
CA SER A 90 2.23 1.19 -19.61
C SER A 90 2.34 1.75 -18.19
N GLU A 91 2.11 0.94 -17.18
CA GLU A 91 2.19 1.33 -15.77
C GLU A 91 3.56 0.99 -15.14
N LEU A 92 4.47 0.37 -15.87
CA LEU A 92 5.83 0.18 -15.39
C LEU A 92 6.57 1.52 -15.39
N GLY A 93 7.29 1.80 -14.32
CA GLY A 93 8.02 3.04 -14.16
C GLY A 93 7.75 3.73 -12.83
N TRP A 94 8.06 5.01 -12.77
CA TRP A 94 7.93 5.84 -11.58
C TRP A 94 6.53 6.43 -11.44
N HIS A 95 5.92 6.23 -10.26
CA HIS A 95 4.70 6.89 -9.85
C HIS A 95 4.96 7.75 -8.61
N VAL A 96 4.59 9.01 -8.71
CA VAL A 96 4.70 9.96 -7.59
C VAL A 96 3.46 9.84 -6.73
N VAL A 97 3.65 9.58 -5.44
CA VAL A 97 2.58 9.58 -4.44
C VAL A 97 2.67 10.90 -3.67
N SER A 98 1.91 11.88 -4.14
CA SER A 98 1.94 13.25 -3.62
C SER A 98 1.11 13.37 -2.34
N HIS A 99 1.69 13.98 -1.31
CA HIS A 99 0.95 14.39 -0.13
C HIS A 99 0.15 15.67 -0.45
N LYS A 100 -1.13 15.63 -0.17
CA LYS A 100 -2.06 16.75 -0.31
C LYS A 100 -2.77 16.98 1.01
N VAL A 101 -3.08 18.23 1.28
CA VAL A 101 -3.85 18.64 2.46
C VAL A 101 -4.93 19.59 1.97
N ASP A 102 -6.15 19.32 2.34
CA ASP A 102 -7.27 20.26 2.21
C ASP A 102 -7.83 20.64 3.60
N ALA A 103 -8.90 21.40 3.63
CA ALA A 103 -9.47 21.89 4.89
C ALA A 103 -10.06 20.77 5.77
N THR A 104 -10.31 19.59 5.21
CA THR A 104 -11.04 18.50 5.86
C THR A 104 -10.18 17.28 6.14
N ASP A 105 -9.17 17.01 5.29
CA ASP A 105 -8.33 15.82 5.42
C ASP A 105 -6.95 16.02 4.80
N ALA A 106 -6.02 15.14 5.16
CA ALA A 106 -4.75 14.96 4.48
C ALA A 106 -4.79 13.63 3.73
N TYR A 107 -4.37 13.60 2.47
CA TYR A 107 -4.43 12.42 1.64
C TYR A 107 -3.19 12.29 0.75
N ARG A 108 -2.98 11.10 0.22
CA ARG A 108 -1.90 10.79 -0.70
C ARG A 108 -2.48 10.42 -2.05
N MET A 109 -2.19 11.23 -3.04
CA MET A 109 -2.71 11.10 -4.38
C MET A 109 -1.65 10.59 -5.34
N PHE A 110 -2.05 9.71 -6.24
CA PHE A 110 -1.23 9.24 -7.36
C PHE A 110 -2.11 8.99 -8.60
N THR A 111 -1.50 9.09 -9.76
CA THR A 111 -2.18 8.88 -11.04
C THR A 111 -1.44 7.80 -11.83
N LEU A 112 -2.19 6.89 -12.42
CA LEU A 112 -1.68 5.86 -13.31
C LEU A 112 -1.50 6.42 -14.74
N ALA A 113 -0.74 5.71 -15.57
CA ALA A 113 -0.50 6.10 -16.96
C ALA A 113 -1.78 6.15 -17.79
N ASN A 114 -2.80 5.37 -17.45
CA ASN A 114 -4.12 5.40 -18.07
C ASN A 114 -4.98 6.62 -17.66
N GLY A 115 -4.43 7.54 -16.86
CA GLY A 115 -5.12 8.75 -16.37
C GLY A 115 -5.99 8.53 -15.14
N SER A 116 -6.17 7.30 -14.66
CA SER A 116 -6.94 7.05 -13.44
C SER A 116 -6.21 7.60 -12.23
N THR A 117 -6.91 8.38 -11.42
CA THR A 117 -6.36 9.00 -10.21
C THR A 117 -6.94 8.33 -8.96
N TYR A 118 -6.07 8.13 -7.99
CA TYR A 118 -6.37 7.47 -6.73
C TYR A 118 -5.84 8.27 -5.55
N GLN A 119 -6.49 8.10 -4.40
CA GLN A 119 -6.00 8.70 -3.16
C GLN A 119 -6.14 7.75 -1.97
N TRP A 120 -5.17 7.84 -1.05
CA TRP A 120 -5.26 7.27 0.28
C TRP A 120 -5.67 8.35 1.27
N THR A 121 -6.79 8.16 1.95
CA THR A 121 -7.24 9.10 2.99
C THR A 121 -6.48 8.85 4.30
N THR A 122 -6.33 9.89 5.13
CA THR A 122 -5.76 9.76 6.48
C THR A 122 -6.77 9.18 7.43
N GLU A 123 -7.97 9.76 7.46
CA GLU A 123 -9.07 9.24 8.23
C GLU A 123 -9.66 8.01 7.54
N GLY A 124 -9.86 6.93 8.31
CA GLY A 124 -10.38 5.66 7.81
C GLY A 124 -9.45 4.86 6.89
N LYS A 125 -8.33 5.44 6.40
CA LYS A 125 -7.33 4.78 5.54
C LYS A 125 -7.95 4.12 4.31
N PHE A 126 -8.88 4.81 3.67
CA PHE A 126 -9.52 4.34 2.45
C PHE A 126 -8.66 4.60 1.22
N LEU A 127 -8.66 3.64 0.29
CA LEU A 127 -8.24 3.86 -1.08
C LEU A 127 -9.46 4.26 -1.89
N GLU A 128 -9.41 5.43 -2.49
CA GLU A 128 -10.49 5.96 -3.30
C GLU A 128 -10.01 6.22 -4.73
N LYS A 129 -10.84 5.84 -5.71
CA LYS A 129 -10.68 6.26 -7.09
C LYS A 129 -11.39 7.59 -7.27
N VAL A 130 -10.67 8.59 -7.79
CA VAL A 130 -11.16 9.96 -7.91
C VAL A 130 -11.45 10.28 -9.37
N LYS A 131 -12.66 10.71 -9.67
CA LYS A 131 -13.06 11.21 -10.98
C LYS A 131 -13.24 12.72 -10.90
N ASN A 132 -13.01 13.44 -11.99
CA ASN A 132 -13.13 14.89 -12.10
C ASN A 132 -12.29 15.64 -11.03
N VAL A 133 -11.03 15.25 -10.94
CA VAL A 133 -10.10 15.77 -9.93
C VAL A 133 -10.01 17.30 -10.00
N GLY A 134 -10.26 17.96 -8.86
CA GLY A 134 -10.18 19.41 -8.72
C GLY A 134 -11.44 20.18 -9.14
N GLU A 135 -12.46 19.50 -9.63
CA GLU A 135 -13.76 20.09 -9.92
C GLU A 135 -14.70 19.92 -8.72
N LYS A 136 -14.67 20.89 -7.80
CA LYS A 136 -15.34 20.80 -6.49
C LYS A 136 -16.80 20.31 -6.51
N GLU A 137 -17.55 20.63 -7.57
CA GLU A 137 -18.96 20.29 -7.68
C GLU A 137 -19.22 18.94 -8.35
N SER A 138 -18.26 18.42 -9.12
CA SER A 138 -18.39 17.19 -9.90
C SER A 138 -17.37 16.10 -9.51
N GLU A 139 -16.52 16.36 -8.52
CA GLU A 139 -15.56 15.37 -8.04
C GLU A 139 -16.30 14.19 -7.38
N VAL A 140 -16.07 12.99 -7.90
CA VAL A 140 -16.63 11.75 -7.37
C VAL A 140 -15.51 10.89 -6.79
N ARG A 141 -15.68 10.43 -5.56
CA ARG A 141 -14.75 9.55 -4.84
C ARG A 141 -15.41 8.20 -4.60
N GLN A 142 -14.90 7.18 -5.26
CA GLN A 142 -15.36 5.80 -5.12
C GLN A 142 -14.38 5.03 -4.23
N ARG A 143 -14.84 4.50 -3.11
CA ARG A 143 -14.02 3.63 -2.25
C ARG A 143 -13.81 2.29 -2.92
N ILE A 144 -12.55 1.93 -3.12
CA ILE A 144 -12.12 0.68 -3.76
C ILE A 144 -11.22 -0.15 -2.86
N GLY A 145 -10.85 0.36 -1.69
CA GLY A 145 -10.05 -0.38 -0.73
C GLY A 145 -9.95 0.30 0.62
N GLN A 146 -9.37 -0.41 1.57
CA GLN A 146 -9.13 0.08 2.93
C GLN A 146 -7.95 -0.63 3.58
N VAL A 147 -7.19 0.10 4.38
CA VAL A 147 -6.20 -0.48 5.30
C VAL A 147 -6.77 -0.53 6.71
N ILE A 148 -6.74 -1.73 7.30
CA ILE A 148 -7.21 -2.00 8.66
C ILE A 148 -5.99 -2.34 9.52
N PRO A 149 -5.67 -1.53 10.55
CA PRO A 149 -4.57 -1.84 11.47
C PRO A 149 -4.77 -3.19 12.17
N ALA A 150 -3.71 -4.00 12.27
CA ALA A 150 -3.68 -5.28 12.95
C ALA A 150 -2.73 -5.25 14.17
N GLY A 151 -2.90 -4.24 15.01
CA GLY A 151 -2.07 -4.02 16.20
C GLY A 151 -0.62 -3.67 15.86
N SER A 152 0.32 -4.13 16.68
CA SER A 152 1.75 -3.86 16.51
C SER A 152 2.42 -4.70 15.41
N VAL A 153 1.75 -5.74 14.94
CA VAL A 153 2.32 -6.71 13.99
C VAL A 153 2.17 -6.30 12.54
N GLY A 154 1.26 -5.36 12.23
CA GLY A 154 1.05 -4.90 10.86
C GLY A 154 -0.34 -4.38 10.58
N PHE A 155 -0.84 -4.68 9.39
CA PHE A 155 -2.17 -4.25 8.92
C PHE A 155 -2.72 -5.25 7.89
N ASN A 156 -4.00 -5.16 7.61
CA ASN A 156 -4.64 -5.82 6.48
C ASN A 156 -5.00 -4.76 5.43
N LEU A 157 -4.87 -5.12 4.16
CA LEU A 157 -5.33 -4.35 3.02
C LEU A 157 -6.49 -5.10 2.38
N ILE A 158 -7.64 -4.46 2.29
CA ILE A 158 -8.78 -4.92 1.51
C ILE A 158 -8.82 -4.07 0.25
N VAL A 159 -8.90 -4.69 -0.93
CA VAL A 159 -8.87 -3.94 -2.20
C VAL A 159 -9.69 -4.62 -3.29
N ASP A 160 -10.30 -3.82 -4.15
CA ASP A 160 -10.92 -4.27 -5.39
C ASP A 160 -9.91 -4.22 -6.53
N GLU A 161 -9.36 -5.38 -6.90
CA GLU A 161 -8.34 -5.50 -7.94
C GLU A 161 -8.87 -5.30 -9.35
N THR A 162 -10.19 -5.24 -9.54
CA THR A 162 -10.76 -4.88 -10.84
C THR A 162 -10.62 -3.39 -11.14
N GLU A 163 -10.41 -2.58 -10.10
CA GLU A 163 -10.31 -1.13 -10.19
C GLU A 163 -8.86 -0.61 -10.17
N ILE A 164 -7.92 -1.39 -9.63
CA ILE A 164 -6.51 -0.99 -9.52
C ILE A 164 -5.58 -2.22 -9.61
N PRO A 165 -4.43 -2.13 -10.29
CA PRO A 165 -3.44 -3.21 -10.27
C PRO A 165 -3.00 -3.57 -8.85
N ARG A 166 -2.97 -4.87 -8.55
CA ARG A 166 -2.64 -5.44 -7.23
C ARG A 166 -1.34 -4.86 -6.66
N GLU A 167 -0.27 -4.87 -7.44
CA GLU A 167 1.05 -4.43 -6.99
C GLU A 167 1.09 -2.92 -6.71
N MET A 168 0.29 -2.13 -7.43
CA MET A 168 0.14 -0.70 -7.16
C MET A 168 -0.56 -0.47 -5.81
N ALA A 169 -1.67 -1.17 -5.57
CA ALA A 169 -2.39 -1.09 -4.29
C ALA A 169 -1.47 -1.51 -3.14
N ILE A 170 -0.77 -2.64 -3.29
CA ILE A 170 0.15 -3.20 -2.28
C ILE A 170 1.29 -2.22 -1.98
N THR A 171 1.95 -1.67 -2.99
CA THR A 171 3.09 -0.77 -2.79
C THR A 171 2.69 0.57 -2.19
N THR A 172 1.59 1.16 -2.67
CA THR A 172 1.12 2.47 -2.16
C THR A 172 0.53 2.37 -0.76
N ALA A 173 -0.08 1.23 -0.38
CA ALA A 173 -0.52 0.97 0.98
C ALA A 173 0.67 0.94 1.96
N LEU A 174 1.75 0.19 1.63
CA LEU A 174 2.94 0.18 2.48
C LEU A 174 3.62 1.54 2.53
N ALA A 175 3.72 2.26 1.40
CA ALA A 175 4.27 3.61 1.37
C ALA A 175 3.51 4.55 2.32
N SER A 176 2.18 4.49 2.29
CA SER A 176 1.33 5.29 3.18
C SER A 176 1.44 4.86 4.65
N TRP A 177 1.53 3.54 4.89
CA TRP A 177 1.71 3.01 6.24
C TRP A 177 3.00 3.47 6.89
N VAL A 178 4.12 3.35 6.18
CA VAL A 178 5.45 3.64 6.73
C VAL A 178 5.67 5.13 6.94
N ASP A 179 5.12 5.96 6.07
CA ASP A 179 5.43 7.38 6.01
C ASP A 179 4.39 8.26 6.71
N HIS A 180 3.13 7.87 6.67
CA HIS A 180 2.04 8.75 7.10
C HIS A 180 1.26 8.21 8.30
N TRP A 181 0.89 6.94 8.27
CA TRP A 181 -0.01 6.38 9.28
C TRP A 181 0.70 5.79 10.50
N ASN A 182 1.97 5.44 10.37
CA ASN A 182 2.76 4.80 11.43
C ASN A 182 3.86 5.70 12.01
N THR A 183 4.07 6.86 11.43
CA THR A 183 4.95 7.85 12.03
C THR A 183 4.17 8.63 13.05
N ASN A 184 4.60 8.55 14.32
CA ASN A 184 4.20 9.49 15.39
C ASN A 184 4.73 10.92 15.13
N LEU A 185 4.85 11.30 13.88
CA LEU A 185 5.07 12.68 13.48
C LEU A 185 3.72 13.38 13.66
N HIS A 186 3.46 13.72 14.91
CA HIS A 186 2.43 14.64 15.32
C HIS A 186 2.59 15.99 14.59
N TYR A 187 2.01 16.09 13.43
CA TYR A 187 1.56 17.37 12.99
C TYR A 187 0.29 17.69 13.80
N GLY A 188 0.44 18.43 14.89
CA GLY A 188 -0.61 18.96 15.71
C GLY A 188 -1.50 17.89 16.39
N GLY A 189 -1.26 17.62 17.67
CA GLY A 189 -1.87 16.61 18.54
C GLY A 189 -3.39 16.63 18.74
N ILE A 190 -4.20 16.65 17.70
CA ILE A 190 -5.66 16.71 17.83
C ILE A 190 -6.39 15.48 17.26
N TYR A 191 -5.75 14.62 16.47
CA TYR A 191 -6.48 13.60 15.69
C TYR A 191 -6.50 12.17 16.24
N TRP A 192 -6.03 11.90 17.46
CA TRP A 192 -5.93 10.53 18.00
C TRP A 192 -7.06 10.11 18.94
N ALA A 193 -8.09 10.90 19.14
CA ALA A 193 -9.12 10.64 20.14
C ALA A 193 -10.39 9.97 19.61
N ARG A 194 -10.52 9.66 18.33
CA ARG A 194 -11.68 8.92 17.83
C ARG A 194 -11.28 7.51 17.38
N GLN A 195 -11.65 6.54 18.20
CA GLN A 195 -11.69 5.14 17.75
C GLN A 195 -12.62 5.08 16.54
N PRO A 196 -12.22 4.40 15.44
CA PRO A 196 -13.12 4.25 14.30
C PRO A 196 -14.34 3.46 14.77
N GLY A 197 -15.51 4.09 14.73
CA GLY A 197 -16.78 3.42 14.86
C GLY A 197 -16.84 2.33 13.78
N GLN A 198 -17.38 1.18 14.13
CA GLN A 198 -17.63 0.07 13.21
C GLN A 198 -18.46 0.58 12.02
N TRP A 199 -17.84 0.70 10.87
CA TRP A 199 -18.55 1.00 9.63
C TRP A 199 -18.92 -0.33 8.98
N SER A 200 -20.20 -0.65 9.01
CA SER A 200 -20.75 -1.76 8.26
C SER A 200 -20.75 -1.40 6.76
N TRP A 201 -20.18 -2.26 5.95
CA TRP A 201 -20.38 -2.25 4.52
C TRP A 201 -21.85 -2.54 4.24
N LYS A 202 -22.65 -1.55 3.88
CA LYS A 202 -23.93 -1.83 3.25
C LYS A 202 -23.65 -2.12 1.78
N ARG A 203 -23.90 -3.35 1.38
CA ARG A 203 -24.10 -3.69 -0.02
C ARG A 203 -25.51 -3.16 -0.38
N ASP A 204 -25.56 -2.18 -1.23
CA ASP A 204 -26.77 -1.88 -1.99
C ASP A 204 -26.73 -2.67 -3.29
#